data_4a1d1482222dda95904a14a0d0ae1ae7
#
_entry.id   4a1d1482222dda95904a14a0d0ae1ae7
#
_cell.length_a   1.000
_cell.length_b   1.000
_cell.length_c   1.000
_cell.angle_alpha   90.00
_cell.angle_beta   90.00
_cell.angle_gamma   90.00
#
_symmetry.space_group_name_H-M   'P 1'
#
loop_
_entity.id
_entity.type
_entity.pdbx_description
1 polymer ?
#
loop_
_entity_poly.entity_id
_entity_poly.type
_entity_poly.pdbx_seq_one_letter_code
_entity_poly.pdbx_strand_id
1 'polypeptide(L)'
;RNRTFSDTFEITLASTFPDEEVRYTTDRSEPDATSPRYTRPITITDSIQIRARVFGENNAAGPIKMRSFLKLGDADLQQFNSNLPIVILETWNRGDPGGGNPLDGFMAIIEPDPETGRARMTDEFDTDTRVGLKRRGSSSFGWPKYSMTVEARDEEGLDKGITPIGLPRE
;
A
#
# COMPACT_ATOMS: atom_id res chain seq x y z
N ARG A 1 0.83 -6.55 9.20
CA ARG A 1 1.41 -5.28 8.73
C ARG A 1 1.57 -5.30 7.22
N ASN A 2 1.65 -4.11 6.58
CA ASN A 2 2.14 -3.96 5.22
C ASN A 2 3.62 -4.35 5.19
N ARG A 3 4.09 -5.00 4.10
CA ARG A 3 5.48 -5.46 4.01
C ARG A 3 5.90 -5.80 2.59
N THR A 4 7.21 -5.88 2.38
CA THR A 4 7.82 -6.56 1.24
C THR A 4 7.93 -8.06 1.50
N PHE A 5 8.07 -8.86 0.45
CA PHE A 5 8.29 -10.31 0.53
C PHE A 5 8.96 -10.84 -0.74
N SER A 6 9.62 -11.99 -0.64
CA SER A 6 10.25 -12.71 -1.78
C SER A 6 9.53 -14.01 -2.12
N ASP A 7 9.13 -14.74 -1.08
CA ASP A 7 8.54 -16.07 -1.21
C ASP A 7 7.03 -16.03 -0.99
N THR A 8 6.32 -16.96 -1.61
CA THR A 8 4.88 -17.17 -1.40
C THR A 8 4.57 -17.42 0.07
N PHE A 9 3.53 -16.79 0.58
CA PHE A 9 3.06 -16.99 1.94
C PHE A 9 1.52 -16.91 2.00
N GLU A 10 0.94 -17.28 3.14
CA GLU A 10 -0.49 -17.20 3.38
C GLU A 10 -0.81 -16.15 4.43
N ILE A 11 -1.96 -15.51 4.25
CA ILE A 11 -2.55 -14.62 5.25
C ILE A 11 -3.91 -15.12 5.72
N THR A 12 -4.23 -14.81 6.96
CA THR A 12 -5.55 -15.03 7.54
C THR A 12 -6.23 -13.70 7.85
N LEU A 13 -7.55 -13.64 7.64
CA LEU A 13 -8.39 -12.54 8.08
C LEU A 13 -9.26 -13.04 9.22
N ALA A 14 -9.40 -12.24 10.25
CA ALA A 14 -10.25 -12.57 11.41
C ALA A 14 -11.04 -11.34 11.87
N SER A 15 -12.28 -11.54 12.26
CA SER A 15 -13.03 -10.58 13.08
C SER A 15 -12.72 -10.83 14.55
N THR A 16 -12.81 -9.79 15.35
CA THR A 16 -12.81 -9.89 16.83
C THR A 16 -14.14 -10.40 17.37
N PHE A 17 -15.19 -10.42 16.56
CA PHE A 17 -16.53 -10.86 16.95
C PHE A 17 -16.88 -12.15 16.20
N PRO A 18 -17.32 -13.21 16.90
CA PRO A 18 -17.48 -14.54 16.30
C PRO A 18 -18.62 -14.64 15.27
N ASP A 19 -19.63 -13.80 15.37
CA ASP A 19 -20.83 -13.86 14.52
C ASP A 19 -20.76 -12.92 13.32
N GLU A 20 -19.61 -12.28 13.08
CA GLU A 20 -19.43 -11.35 11.98
C GLU A 20 -18.82 -12.04 10.75
N GLU A 21 -19.28 -11.62 9.59
CA GLU A 21 -18.78 -12.09 8.31
C GLU A 21 -17.68 -11.16 7.78
N VAL A 22 -16.49 -11.70 7.54
CA VAL A 22 -15.40 -10.97 6.88
C VAL A 22 -15.54 -11.10 5.38
N ARG A 23 -15.67 -9.97 4.68
CA ARG A 23 -15.59 -9.89 3.21
C ARG A 23 -14.36 -9.13 2.78
N TYR A 24 -13.82 -9.45 1.61
CA TYR A 24 -12.57 -8.84 1.15
C TYR A 24 -12.55 -8.67 -0.37
N THR A 25 -11.66 -7.79 -0.82
CA THR A 25 -11.31 -7.58 -2.22
C THR A 25 -9.80 -7.61 -2.40
N THR A 26 -9.36 -7.98 -3.59
CA THR A 26 -7.95 -8.03 -3.99
C THR A 26 -7.64 -7.11 -5.17
N ASP A 27 -8.66 -6.49 -5.72
CA ASP A 27 -8.60 -5.57 -6.86
C ASP A 27 -8.60 -4.08 -6.45
N ARG A 28 -8.49 -3.82 -5.15
CA ARG A 28 -8.50 -2.49 -4.52
C ARG A 28 -9.89 -1.83 -4.46
N SER A 29 -10.92 -2.49 -4.96
CA SER A 29 -12.29 -2.02 -4.77
C SER A 29 -12.67 -2.03 -3.29
N GLU A 30 -13.69 -1.27 -2.94
CA GLU A 30 -14.23 -1.27 -1.58
C GLU A 30 -15.03 -2.55 -1.34
N PRO A 31 -14.74 -3.30 -0.25
CA PRO A 31 -15.54 -4.47 0.09
C PRO A 31 -16.99 -4.09 0.45
N ASP A 32 -17.94 -4.76 -0.18
CA ASP A 32 -19.37 -4.61 0.06
C ASP A 32 -20.04 -5.95 0.42
N ALA A 33 -21.36 -5.93 0.62
CA ALA A 33 -22.14 -7.11 1.00
C ALA A 33 -22.15 -8.21 -0.09
N THR A 34 -21.70 -7.92 -1.31
CA THR A 34 -21.61 -8.87 -2.43
C THR A 34 -20.18 -9.38 -2.66
N SER A 35 -19.21 -8.76 -2.02
CA SER A 35 -17.79 -9.15 -2.14
C SER A 35 -17.53 -10.56 -1.60
N PRO A 36 -16.49 -11.26 -2.07
CA PRO A 36 -16.14 -12.59 -1.59
C PRO A 36 -16.04 -12.67 -0.07
N ARG A 37 -16.66 -13.72 0.49
CA ARG A 37 -16.56 -14.03 1.91
C ARG A 37 -15.23 -14.72 2.20
N TYR A 38 -14.57 -14.34 3.27
CA TYR A 38 -13.37 -15.02 3.74
C TYR A 38 -13.73 -16.36 4.39
N THR A 39 -13.20 -17.45 3.88
CA THR A 39 -13.47 -18.82 4.37
C THR A 39 -12.21 -19.66 4.58
N ARG A 40 -11.06 -19.21 4.04
CA ARG A 40 -9.78 -19.93 4.12
C ARG A 40 -8.62 -18.98 3.93
N PRO A 41 -7.38 -19.34 4.34
CA PRO A 41 -6.19 -18.54 4.10
C PRO A 41 -6.03 -18.14 2.63
N ILE A 42 -5.54 -16.93 2.41
CA ILE A 42 -5.30 -16.35 1.09
C ILE A 42 -3.81 -16.48 0.79
N THR A 43 -3.48 -17.22 -0.26
CA THR A 43 -2.10 -17.36 -0.73
C THR A 43 -1.67 -16.10 -1.49
N ILE A 44 -0.54 -15.52 -1.12
CA ILE A 44 0.02 -14.31 -1.72
C ILE A 44 1.24 -14.72 -2.56
N THR A 45 1.16 -14.48 -3.87
CA THR A 45 2.22 -14.81 -4.84
C THR A 45 2.82 -13.60 -5.53
N ASP A 46 2.09 -12.47 -5.56
CA ASP A 46 2.47 -11.25 -6.24
C ASP A 46 2.12 -10.01 -5.40
N SER A 47 2.63 -8.84 -5.81
CA SER A 47 2.25 -7.58 -5.17
C SER A 47 0.74 -7.41 -5.17
N ILE A 48 0.16 -7.17 -4.01
CA ILE A 48 -1.29 -7.13 -3.82
C ILE A 48 -1.67 -6.18 -2.70
N GLN A 49 -2.81 -5.53 -2.85
CA GLN A 49 -3.49 -4.84 -1.77
C GLN A 49 -4.79 -5.57 -1.46
N ILE A 50 -4.94 -5.98 -0.21
CA ILE A 50 -6.17 -6.59 0.30
C ILE A 50 -6.91 -5.55 1.12
N ARG A 51 -8.17 -5.38 0.79
CA ARG A 51 -9.12 -4.60 1.60
C ARG A 51 -10.14 -5.55 2.18
N ALA A 52 -10.43 -5.41 3.45
CA ALA A 52 -11.38 -6.26 4.15
C ALA A 52 -12.30 -5.41 5.03
N ARG A 53 -13.53 -5.87 5.17
CA ARG A 53 -14.56 -5.26 5.99
C ARG A 53 -15.38 -6.35 6.67
N VAL A 54 -15.81 -6.07 7.86
CA VAL A 54 -16.71 -6.95 8.61
C VAL A 54 -18.16 -6.53 8.34
N PHE A 55 -19.04 -7.52 8.22
CA PHE A 55 -20.48 -7.31 8.10
C PHE A 55 -21.18 -8.04 9.24
N GLY A 56 -21.89 -7.29 10.05
CA GLY A 56 -22.72 -7.79 11.14
C GLY A 56 -24.16 -8.05 10.70
N GLU A 57 -25.07 -8.13 11.67
CA GLU A 57 -26.49 -8.29 11.42
C GLU A 57 -27.04 -7.19 10.49
N ASN A 58 -28.01 -7.56 9.64
CA ASN A 58 -28.61 -6.67 8.64
C ASN A 58 -27.60 -6.01 7.68
N ASN A 59 -26.47 -6.66 7.41
CA ASN A 59 -25.38 -6.14 6.57
C ASN A 59 -24.79 -4.80 7.08
N ALA A 60 -24.84 -4.56 8.38
CA ALA A 60 -24.18 -3.40 8.97
C ALA A 60 -22.66 -3.51 8.71
N ALA A 61 -22.12 -2.53 7.96
CA ALA A 61 -20.72 -2.53 7.52
C ALA A 61 -19.83 -1.86 8.56
N GLY A 62 -18.81 -2.57 9.01
CA GLY A 62 -17.73 -2.02 9.84
C GLY A 62 -16.72 -1.18 9.04
N PRO A 63 -15.67 -0.66 9.65
CA PRO A 63 -14.64 0.10 8.96
C PRO A 63 -13.81 -0.80 8.02
N ILE A 64 -13.32 -0.21 6.94
CA ILE A 64 -12.39 -0.89 6.03
C ILE A 64 -11.04 -1.04 6.73
N LYS A 65 -10.45 -2.22 6.58
CA LYS A 65 -9.04 -2.48 6.92
C LYS A 65 -8.29 -2.89 5.66
N MET A 66 -7.07 -2.38 5.53
CA MET A 66 -6.27 -2.57 4.34
C MET A 66 -4.87 -3.08 4.70
N ARG A 67 -4.33 -3.96 3.84
CA ARG A 67 -2.94 -4.38 3.88
C ARG A 67 -2.37 -4.51 2.48
N SER A 68 -1.15 -4.03 2.31
CA SER A 68 -0.39 -4.11 1.06
C SER A 68 0.83 -5.01 1.25
N PHE A 69 1.04 -5.87 0.28
CA PHE A 69 2.17 -6.81 0.23
C PHE A 69 2.89 -6.58 -1.09
N LEU A 70 4.19 -6.26 -1.04
CA LEU A 70 4.99 -5.88 -2.18
C LEU A 70 6.03 -6.95 -2.45
N LYS A 71 5.93 -7.62 -3.60
CA LYS A 71 6.87 -8.66 -3.99
C LYS A 71 8.19 -8.07 -4.48
N LEU A 72 9.28 -8.50 -3.89
CA LEU A 72 10.64 -8.22 -4.36
C LEU A 72 11.06 -9.35 -5.31
N GLY A 73 10.73 -9.21 -6.59
CA GLY A 73 11.02 -10.23 -7.61
C GLY A 73 12.47 -10.30 -8.04
N ASP A 74 13.27 -9.29 -7.71
CA ASP A 74 14.66 -9.15 -8.12
C ASP A 74 15.58 -9.31 -6.90
N ALA A 75 16.65 -10.11 -7.05
CA ALA A 75 17.64 -10.32 -6.00
C ALA A 75 18.38 -9.02 -5.62
N ASP A 76 18.61 -8.12 -6.57
CA ASP A 76 19.24 -6.83 -6.31
C ASP A 76 18.33 -5.94 -5.46
N LEU A 77 17.00 -5.96 -5.71
CA LEU A 77 16.04 -5.27 -4.87
C LEU A 77 15.98 -5.85 -3.46
N GLN A 78 16.04 -7.17 -3.31
CA GLN A 78 16.04 -7.83 -1.99
C GLN A 78 17.25 -7.43 -1.13
N GLN A 79 18.41 -7.18 -1.78
CA GLN A 79 19.66 -6.79 -1.12
C GLN A 79 19.86 -5.27 -1.07
N PHE A 80 18.99 -4.51 -1.73
CA PHE A 80 19.13 -3.05 -1.81
C PHE A 80 19.05 -2.41 -0.43
N ASN A 81 19.98 -1.51 -0.19
CA ASN A 81 20.03 -0.71 1.02
C ASN A 81 20.60 0.69 0.74
N SER A 82 20.25 1.67 1.57
CA SER A 82 20.61 3.07 1.40
C SER A 82 20.94 3.72 2.75
N ASN A 83 21.77 4.74 2.74
CA ASN A 83 21.93 5.65 3.88
C ASN A 83 20.92 6.81 3.85
N LEU A 84 20.04 6.84 2.87
CA LEU A 84 18.91 7.75 2.75
C LEU A 84 17.60 6.95 2.88
N PRO A 85 16.48 7.59 3.23
CA PRO A 85 15.19 6.94 3.20
C PRO A 85 14.89 6.32 1.84
N ILE A 86 14.31 5.12 1.84
CA ILE A 86 13.82 4.46 0.64
C ILE A 86 12.34 4.80 0.50
N VAL A 87 11.95 5.35 -0.65
CA VAL A 87 10.55 5.59 -0.99
C VAL A 87 10.12 4.57 -2.04
N ILE A 88 9.14 3.77 -1.71
CA ILE A 88 8.53 2.79 -2.61
C ILE A 88 7.20 3.35 -3.10
N LEU A 89 7.02 3.40 -4.42
CA LEU A 89 5.75 3.75 -5.05
C LEU A 89 5.27 2.56 -5.87
N GLU A 90 4.11 2.04 -5.53
CA GLU A 90 3.49 0.89 -6.22
C GLU A 90 2.23 1.34 -6.94
N THR A 91 2.16 1.08 -8.24
CA THR A 91 1.00 1.42 -9.09
C THR A 91 0.17 0.21 -9.50
N TRP A 92 0.49 -0.97 -8.95
CA TRP A 92 -0.23 -2.22 -9.19
C TRP A 92 -0.27 -2.61 -10.69
N ASN A 93 0.88 -2.51 -11.35
CA ASN A 93 1.05 -2.77 -12.80
C ASN A 93 0.18 -1.88 -13.71
N ARG A 94 -0.27 -0.71 -13.22
CA ARG A 94 -1.06 0.24 -14.03
C ARG A 94 -0.21 1.23 -14.82
N GLY A 95 1.10 1.02 -14.85
CA GLY A 95 2.06 1.88 -15.55
C GLY A 95 2.38 3.17 -14.80
N ASP A 96 3.05 4.08 -15.50
CA ASP A 96 3.47 5.37 -14.94
C ASP A 96 2.29 6.34 -14.80
N PRO A 97 2.29 7.16 -13.73
CA PRO A 97 1.30 8.22 -13.57
C PRO A 97 1.32 9.19 -14.75
N GLY A 98 0.14 9.53 -15.27
CA GLY A 98 -0.03 10.56 -16.29
C GLY A 98 -0.22 11.96 -15.68
N GLY A 99 -0.42 12.96 -16.55
CA GLY A 99 -0.76 14.34 -16.17
C GLY A 99 -2.24 14.60 -15.95
N GLY A 100 -3.10 13.60 -16.18
CA GLY A 100 -4.55 13.67 -16.01
C GLY A 100 -5.01 13.49 -14.55
N ASN A 101 -6.01 12.64 -14.34
CA ASN A 101 -6.46 12.27 -13.00
C ASN A 101 -5.35 11.52 -12.25
N PRO A 102 -5.22 11.72 -10.92
CA PRO A 102 -4.27 10.97 -10.12
C PRO A 102 -4.49 9.45 -10.25
N LEU A 103 -3.40 8.73 -10.47
CA LEU A 103 -3.38 7.27 -10.46
C LEU A 103 -3.36 6.79 -9.01
N ASP A 104 -4.31 5.94 -8.64
CA ASP A 104 -4.36 5.33 -7.31
C ASP A 104 -3.20 4.35 -7.15
N GLY A 105 -2.43 4.52 -6.09
CA GLY A 105 -1.23 3.76 -5.77
C GLY A 105 -1.05 3.54 -4.28
N PHE A 106 0.10 3.04 -3.94
CA PHE A 106 0.55 2.86 -2.56
C PHE A 106 1.95 3.42 -2.41
N MET A 107 2.21 4.08 -1.30
CA MET A 107 3.53 4.57 -0.91
C MET A 107 3.94 3.92 0.40
N ALA A 108 5.20 3.49 0.45
CA ALA A 108 5.87 3.14 1.69
C ALA A 108 7.20 3.89 1.79
N ILE A 109 7.58 4.24 3.00
CA ILE A 109 8.86 4.87 3.32
C ILE A 109 9.54 4.01 4.37
N ILE A 110 10.81 3.71 4.12
CA ILE A 110 11.70 3.02 5.06
C ILE A 110 12.81 4.01 5.41
N GLU A 111 12.86 4.43 6.66
CA GLU A 111 13.90 5.32 7.16
C GLU A 111 15.16 4.54 7.54
N PRO A 112 16.35 5.14 7.48
CA PRO A 112 17.56 4.49 7.97
C PRO A 112 17.45 4.14 9.45
N ASP A 113 17.70 2.90 9.79
CA ASP A 113 17.81 2.44 11.16
C ASP A 113 18.86 3.28 11.91
N PRO A 114 18.56 3.84 13.09
CA PRO A 114 19.45 4.76 13.80
C PRO A 114 20.75 4.12 14.28
N GLU A 115 20.80 2.80 14.45
CA GLU A 115 22.01 2.10 14.91
C GLU A 115 22.96 1.77 13.75
N THR A 116 22.41 1.36 12.61
CA THR A 116 23.20 0.97 11.43
C THR A 116 23.37 2.09 10.41
N GLY A 117 22.55 3.14 10.47
CA GLY A 117 22.50 4.22 9.48
C GLY A 117 22.02 3.74 8.10
N ARG A 118 21.32 2.61 8.01
CA ARG A 118 20.90 2.01 6.73
C ARG A 118 19.42 1.65 6.74
N ALA A 119 18.75 2.00 5.65
CA ALA A 119 17.42 1.48 5.29
C ALA A 119 17.60 0.30 4.32
N ARG A 120 16.83 -0.78 4.49
CA ARG A 120 16.82 -1.97 3.61
C ARG A 120 15.43 -2.21 3.07
N MET A 121 15.33 -2.70 1.86
CA MET A 121 14.04 -3.04 1.25
C MET A 121 13.23 -4.09 2.03
N THR A 122 13.88 -4.83 2.92
CA THR A 122 13.25 -5.85 3.77
C THR A 122 12.85 -5.35 5.16
N ASP A 123 13.20 -4.11 5.50
CA ASP A 123 12.85 -3.52 6.79
C ASP A 123 11.35 -3.19 6.86
N GLU A 124 10.84 -2.97 8.08
CA GLU A 124 9.48 -2.50 8.28
C GLU A 124 9.30 -1.09 7.71
N PHE A 125 8.09 -0.77 7.28
CA PHE A 125 7.76 0.57 6.81
C PHE A 125 7.53 1.51 7.99
N ASP A 126 8.23 2.63 8.02
CA ASP A 126 8.01 3.71 9.00
C ASP A 126 6.75 4.49 8.67
N THR A 127 6.51 4.69 7.38
CA THR A 127 5.28 5.30 6.86
C THR A 127 4.74 4.46 5.71
N ASP A 128 3.45 4.18 5.73
CA ASP A 128 2.76 3.54 4.61
C ASP A 128 1.33 4.06 4.46
N THR A 129 0.92 4.31 3.21
CA THR A 129 -0.41 4.83 2.92
C THR A 129 -0.81 4.61 1.45
N ARG A 130 -2.11 4.70 1.17
CA ARG A 130 -2.59 4.89 -0.20
C ARG A 130 -2.19 6.28 -0.68
N VAL A 131 -2.00 6.41 -1.98
CA VAL A 131 -1.65 7.68 -2.61
C VAL A 131 -2.36 7.89 -3.93
N GLY A 132 -2.64 9.14 -4.25
CA GLY A 132 -2.90 9.60 -5.60
C GLY A 132 -1.60 10.09 -6.23
N LEU A 133 -1.19 9.48 -7.33
CA LEU A 133 0.04 9.80 -8.04
C LEU A 133 -0.26 10.55 -9.33
N LYS A 134 0.36 11.69 -9.54
CA LYS A 134 0.17 12.48 -10.77
C LYS A 134 1.50 13.07 -11.23
N ARG A 135 1.82 12.86 -12.51
CA ARG A 135 2.99 13.47 -13.14
C ARG A 135 2.82 14.98 -13.28
N ARG A 136 3.84 15.73 -12.92
CA ARG A 136 3.89 17.21 -12.96
C ARG A 136 4.91 17.72 -13.96
N GLY A 137 4.76 19.01 -14.26
CA GLY A 137 5.68 19.78 -15.09
C GLY A 137 5.12 20.03 -16.48
N SER A 138 5.63 21.08 -17.15
CA SER A 138 5.36 21.36 -18.55
C SER A 138 6.54 20.91 -19.42
N SER A 139 7.70 21.56 -19.28
CA SER A 139 8.91 21.21 -20.04
C SER A 139 9.56 19.90 -19.59
N SER A 140 9.50 19.58 -18.29
CA SER A 140 10.08 18.35 -17.73
C SER A 140 9.16 17.13 -17.79
N PHE A 141 7.94 17.29 -18.30
CA PHE A 141 6.95 16.20 -18.33
C PHE A 141 7.44 14.97 -19.12
N GLY A 142 8.20 15.14 -20.18
CA GLY A 142 8.75 14.08 -21.01
C GLY A 142 10.11 13.53 -20.56
N TRP A 143 10.68 14.02 -19.48
CA TRP A 143 12.02 13.60 -19.04
C TRP A 143 11.97 12.25 -18.32
N PRO A 144 13.06 11.44 -18.38
CA PRO A 144 13.14 10.17 -17.64
C PRO A 144 12.97 10.34 -16.13
N LYS A 145 13.46 11.46 -15.58
CA LYS A 145 13.22 11.89 -14.19
C LYS A 145 12.23 13.04 -14.19
N TYR A 146 10.99 12.76 -13.94
CA TYR A 146 9.91 13.76 -13.86
C TYR A 146 9.47 14.00 -12.42
N SER A 147 8.89 15.18 -12.19
CA SER A 147 8.27 15.49 -10.90
C SER A 147 6.90 14.85 -10.79
N MET A 148 6.54 14.43 -9.59
CA MET A 148 5.21 13.90 -9.26
C MET A 148 4.57 14.72 -8.14
N THR A 149 3.26 14.82 -8.15
CA THR A 149 2.44 15.05 -6.97
C THR A 149 2.14 13.68 -6.36
N VAL A 150 2.33 13.58 -5.06
CA VAL A 150 1.95 12.43 -4.24
C VAL A 150 0.97 12.96 -3.20
N GLU A 151 -0.27 12.52 -3.26
CA GLU A 151 -1.35 12.90 -2.36
C GLU A 151 -1.67 11.70 -1.47
N ALA A 152 -1.40 11.81 -0.17
CA ALA A 152 -1.69 10.73 0.76
C ALA A 152 -3.20 10.58 0.98
N ARG A 153 -3.68 9.34 1.06
CA ARG A 153 -5.10 9.00 1.18
C ARG A 153 -5.33 7.95 2.25
N ASP A 154 -6.48 8.05 2.90
CA ASP A 154 -6.96 7.03 3.83
C ASP A 154 -7.58 5.81 3.12
N GLU A 155 -8.17 4.92 3.89
CA GLU A 155 -8.81 3.71 3.38
C GLU A 155 -10.04 4.00 2.52
N GLU A 156 -10.71 5.11 2.72
CA GLU A 156 -11.86 5.61 1.97
C GLU A 156 -11.46 6.43 0.73
N GLY A 157 -10.16 6.78 0.61
CA GLY A 157 -9.63 7.56 -0.50
C GLY A 157 -9.70 9.07 -0.29
N LEU A 158 -9.98 9.53 0.94
CA LEU A 158 -9.96 10.93 1.33
C LEU A 158 -8.52 11.36 1.69
N ASP A 159 -8.28 12.66 1.68
CA ASP A 159 -7.00 13.25 2.03
C ASP A 159 -6.57 12.84 3.45
N LYS A 160 -5.33 12.39 3.57
CA LYS A 160 -4.73 11.95 4.82
C LYS A 160 -3.45 12.72 5.10
N GLY A 161 -3.41 13.46 6.19
CA GLY A 161 -2.16 14.07 6.64
C GLY A 161 -1.17 13.02 7.14
N ILE A 162 0.06 13.07 6.63
CA ILE A 162 1.18 12.21 7.04
C ILE A 162 2.38 13.06 7.44
N THR A 163 3.30 12.48 8.19
CA THR A 163 4.58 13.10 8.58
C THR A 163 5.74 12.30 8.01
N PRO A 164 5.96 12.33 6.68
CA PRO A 164 7.01 11.54 6.07
C PRO A 164 8.39 12.10 6.44
N ILE A 165 9.35 11.25 6.78
CA ILE A 165 10.77 11.59 6.96
C ILE A 165 10.95 12.73 7.98
N GLY A 166 10.16 12.73 9.06
CA GLY A 166 10.22 13.78 10.07
C GLY A 166 9.77 15.18 9.63
N LEU A 167 9.18 15.32 8.43
CA LEU A 167 8.60 16.58 7.96
C LEU A 167 7.31 16.90 8.69
N PRO A 168 6.95 18.21 8.85
CA PRO A 168 5.67 18.58 9.43
C PRO A 168 4.50 17.93 8.68
N ARG A 169 3.43 17.63 9.44
CA ARG A 169 2.17 17.15 8.85
C ARG A 169 1.54 18.27 8.00
N GLU A 170 1.26 17.96 6.75
CA GLU A 170 0.44 18.77 5.85
C GLU A 170 -0.98 18.20 5.78
#